data_c0a5e56d7698f60ed9a17c472d867675
#
_entry.id   c0a5e56d7698f60ed9a17c472d867675
#
_cell.length_a   1.000
_cell.length_b   1.000
_cell.length_c   1.000
_cell.angle_alpha   90.00
_cell.angle_beta   90.00
_cell.angle_gamma   90.00
#
_symmetry.space_group_name_H-M   'P 1'
#
loop_
_entity.id
_entity.type
_entity.pdbx_description
1 polymer ?
#
loop_
_entity_poly.entity_id
_entity_poly.type
_entity_poly.pdbx_seq_one_letter_code
_entity_poly.pdbx_strand_id
1 'polypeptide(L)'
;MKNIQQNSIRTLCCGTLFALLALFSSFQGTVLAAPQDQTGQTLFKGNCATCHSQNGTPTAVGKSLNAPDLGSAPVQSQTKAQLQQIISNGKGNMPAFKDKLSEAEIDSLVAYVHTLSKRNK
;
A
#
# COMPACT_ATOMS: atom_id res chain seq x y z
N MET A 1 54.72 -8.90 46.14
CA MET A 1 53.40 -9.47 46.43
C MET A 1 52.31 -8.41 46.40
N LYS A 2 52.14 -7.65 45.31
CA LYS A 2 51.14 -6.53 45.22
C LYS A 2 50.38 -6.53 43.91
N ASN A 3 50.48 -7.53 43.03
CA ASN A 3 49.89 -7.50 41.67
C ASN A 3 48.76 -8.50 41.42
N ILE A 4 48.29 -9.26 42.40
CA ILE A 4 47.27 -10.32 42.19
C ILE A 4 45.87 -9.79 42.50
N GLN A 5 45.72 -8.74 43.30
CA GLN A 5 44.38 -8.26 43.72
C GLN A 5 43.75 -7.27 42.75
N GLN A 6 44.50 -6.66 41.82
CA GLN A 6 43.92 -5.65 40.92
C GLN A 6 43.24 -6.20 39.67
N ASN A 7 43.54 -7.46 39.27
CA ASN A 7 42.96 -8.07 38.09
C ASN A 7 41.56 -8.70 38.36
N SER A 8 41.26 -9.07 39.62
CA SER A 8 39.97 -9.72 39.94
C SER A 8 38.80 -8.72 39.95
N ILE A 9 39.06 -7.45 40.27
CA ILE A 9 37.97 -6.42 40.33
C ILE A 9 37.60 -5.91 38.94
N ARG A 10 38.55 -5.90 38.00
CA ARG A 10 38.28 -5.46 36.62
C ARG A 10 37.45 -6.42 35.80
N THR A 11 37.54 -7.73 36.09
CA THR A 11 36.80 -8.76 35.36
C THR A 11 35.34 -8.86 35.82
N LEU A 12 35.06 -8.55 37.10
CA LEU A 12 33.68 -8.56 37.62
C LEU A 12 32.82 -7.38 37.16
N CYS A 13 33.41 -6.20 37.00
CA CYS A 13 32.66 -5.01 36.56
C CYS A 13 32.26 -5.05 35.07
N CYS A 14 33.05 -5.70 34.20
CA CYS A 14 32.70 -5.78 32.77
C CYS A 14 31.58 -6.81 32.48
N GLY A 15 31.47 -7.88 33.29
CA GLY A 15 30.49 -8.93 33.07
C GLY A 15 29.06 -8.53 33.41
N THR A 16 28.86 -7.68 34.40
CA THR A 16 27.53 -7.28 34.87
C THR A 16 26.91 -6.14 34.03
N LEU A 17 27.73 -5.30 33.39
CA LEU A 17 27.22 -4.25 32.50
C LEU A 17 26.73 -4.83 31.15
N PHE A 18 27.31 -5.92 30.66
CA PHE A 18 26.89 -6.52 29.41
C PHE A 18 25.58 -7.31 29.52
N ALA A 19 25.26 -7.84 30.71
CA ALA A 19 24.04 -8.60 30.94
C ALA A 19 22.77 -7.71 31.02
N LEU A 20 22.91 -6.44 31.38
CA LEU A 20 21.78 -5.51 31.49
C LEU A 20 21.38 -4.85 30.16
N LEU A 21 22.27 -4.82 29.16
CA LEU A 21 21.96 -4.30 27.81
C LEU A 21 21.23 -5.28 26.90
N ALA A 22 21.20 -6.58 27.23
CA ALA A 22 20.58 -7.61 26.42
C ALA A 22 19.05 -7.73 26.60
N LEU A 23 18.45 -7.07 27.57
CA LEU A 23 17.02 -7.17 27.86
C LEU A 23 16.16 -6.07 27.19
N PHE A 24 16.76 -5.13 26.46
CA PHE A 24 16.04 -4.05 25.78
C PHE A 24 15.82 -4.28 24.28
N SER A 25 16.22 -5.42 23.72
CA SER A 25 16.25 -5.64 22.26
C SER A 25 15.13 -6.51 21.71
N SER A 26 13.95 -6.57 22.33
CA SER A 26 12.89 -7.47 21.82
C SER A 26 11.49 -6.84 21.77
N PHE A 27 11.39 -5.55 21.53
CA PHE A 27 10.10 -4.97 21.12
C PHE A 27 10.20 -4.44 19.69
N GLN A 28 10.51 -5.33 18.76
CA GLN A 28 10.26 -5.08 17.34
C GLN A 28 8.76 -5.33 17.15
N GLY A 29 7.97 -4.26 17.32
CA GLY A 29 6.59 -4.25 16.89
C GLY A 29 6.56 -4.54 15.40
N THR A 30 6.14 -5.74 15.03
CA THR A 30 5.77 -6.07 13.66
C THR A 30 4.59 -5.17 13.32
N VAL A 31 4.85 -4.04 12.66
CA VAL A 31 3.81 -3.27 11.99
C VAL A 31 3.32 -4.19 10.88
N LEU A 32 2.24 -4.90 11.13
CA LEU A 32 1.45 -5.55 10.10
C LEU A 32 0.89 -4.42 9.23
N ALA A 33 1.65 -4.03 8.21
CA ALA A 33 1.11 -3.25 7.11
C ALA A 33 0.00 -4.09 6.51
N ALA A 34 -1.26 -3.74 6.80
CA ALA A 34 -2.40 -4.32 6.10
C ALA A 34 -2.14 -4.16 4.59
N PRO A 35 -2.33 -5.22 3.78
CA PRO A 35 -2.05 -5.12 2.36
C PRO A 35 -3.00 -4.09 1.75
N GLN A 36 -2.50 -2.90 1.44
CA GLN A 36 -3.27 -1.82 0.80
C GLN A 36 -3.89 -2.28 -0.53
N ASP A 37 -3.27 -3.25 -1.17
CA ASP A 37 -3.74 -3.87 -2.40
C ASP A 37 -5.11 -4.59 -2.23
N GLN A 38 -5.34 -5.28 -1.13
CA GLN A 38 -6.64 -5.91 -0.85
C GLN A 38 -7.74 -4.88 -0.61
N THR A 39 -7.42 -3.77 0.05
CA THR A 39 -8.36 -2.67 0.27
C THR A 39 -8.75 -2.01 -1.06
N GLY A 40 -7.78 -1.70 -1.93
CA GLY A 40 -8.03 -1.16 -3.27
C GLY A 40 -8.87 -2.09 -4.13
N GLN A 41 -8.62 -3.40 -4.09
CA GLN A 41 -9.42 -4.39 -4.79
C GLN A 41 -10.87 -4.45 -4.30
N THR A 42 -11.09 -4.40 -3.00
CA THR A 42 -12.43 -4.43 -2.41
C THR A 42 -13.21 -3.17 -2.78
N LEU A 43 -12.58 -2.01 -2.67
CA LEU A 43 -13.16 -0.72 -3.10
C LEU A 43 -13.50 -0.73 -4.59
N PHE A 44 -12.61 -1.27 -5.42
CA PHE A 44 -12.80 -1.37 -6.86
C PHE A 44 -14.01 -2.25 -7.21
N LYS A 45 -14.15 -3.40 -6.57
CA LYS A 45 -15.31 -4.28 -6.77
C LYS A 45 -16.63 -3.60 -6.44
N GLY A 46 -16.67 -2.82 -5.35
CA GLY A 46 -17.90 -2.18 -4.89
C GLY A 46 -18.28 -0.94 -5.69
N ASN A 47 -17.30 -0.19 -6.23
CA ASN A 47 -17.55 1.14 -6.80
C ASN A 47 -17.29 1.22 -8.32
N CYS A 48 -16.42 0.37 -8.87
CA CYS A 48 -15.90 0.54 -10.23
C CYS A 48 -16.29 -0.61 -11.16
N ALA A 49 -16.45 -1.84 -10.62
CA ALA A 49 -16.61 -3.06 -11.41
C ALA A 49 -17.88 -3.10 -12.27
N THR A 50 -18.91 -2.30 -11.97
CA THR A 50 -20.11 -2.19 -12.80
C THR A 50 -19.78 -1.72 -14.22
N CYS A 51 -18.83 -0.79 -14.36
CA CYS A 51 -18.39 -0.27 -15.66
C CYS A 51 -17.06 -0.87 -16.12
N HIS A 52 -16.13 -1.15 -15.19
CA HIS A 52 -14.78 -1.60 -15.51
C HIS A 52 -14.53 -3.08 -15.27
N SER A 53 -15.56 -3.87 -14.98
CA SER A 53 -15.45 -5.28 -14.56
C SER A 53 -14.37 -5.51 -13.48
N GLN A 54 -14.20 -6.72 -12.98
CA GLN A 54 -13.22 -7.00 -11.92
C GLN A 54 -11.76 -7.02 -12.41
N ASN A 55 -11.56 -7.19 -13.71
CA ASN A 55 -10.22 -7.21 -14.33
C ASN A 55 -9.82 -5.90 -15.00
N GLY A 56 -10.68 -4.86 -14.92
CA GLY A 56 -10.42 -3.55 -15.51
C GLY A 56 -10.86 -3.38 -16.96
N THR A 57 -11.34 -4.45 -17.62
CA THR A 57 -11.90 -4.32 -18.99
C THR A 57 -13.30 -3.74 -18.94
N PRO A 58 -13.74 -2.92 -19.90
CA PRO A 58 -15.08 -2.33 -19.86
C PRO A 58 -16.17 -3.40 -20.03
N THR A 59 -17.18 -3.37 -19.17
CA THR A 59 -18.43 -4.16 -19.30
C THR A 59 -19.26 -3.67 -20.50
N ALA A 60 -20.38 -4.31 -20.79
CA ALA A 60 -21.32 -3.80 -21.79
C ALA A 60 -21.80 -2.38 -21.46
N VAL A 61 -22.13 -2.13 -20.17
CA VAL A 61 -22.48 -0.78 -19.68
C VAL A 61 -21.29 0.16 -19.81
N GLY A 62 -20.10 -0.25 -19.39
CA GLY A 62 -18.88 0.55 -19.52
C GLY A 62 -18.61 0.96 -20.98
N LYS A 63 -18.76 0.02 -21.93
CA LYS A 63 -18.57 0.31 -23.37
C LYS A 63 -19.56 1.35 -23.89
N SER A 64 -20.83 1.28 -23.51
CA SER A 64 -21.84 2.27 -23.91
C SER A 64 -21.55 3.67 -23.35
N LEU A 65 -20.79 3.75 -22.23
CA LEU A 65 -20.35 4.98 -21.59
C LEU A 65 -18.92 5.42 -21.97
N ASN A 66 -18.30 4.73 -22.94
CA ASN A 66 -16.92 4.95 -23.37
C ASN A 66 -15.87 4.76 -22.25
N ALA A 67 -16.11 3.84 -21.31
CA ALA A 67 -15.14 3.50 -20.29
C ALA A 67 -13.89 2.85 -20.94
N PRO A 68 -12.68 3.30 -20.61
CA PRO A 68 -11.46 2.70 -21.15
C PRO A 68 -11.17 1.33 -20.51
N ASP A 69 -10.38 0.53 -21.21
CA ASP A 69 -9.72 -0.61 -20.59
C ASP A 69 -8.62 -0.10 -19.66
N LEU A 70 -8.77 -0.39 -18.37
CA LEU A 70 -7.82 0.10 -17.35
C LEU A 70 -6.46 -0.56 -17.43
N GLY A 71 -6.34 -1.73 -18.05
CA GLY A 71 -5.05 -2.38 -18.31
C GLY A 71 -4.31 -1.84 -19.53
N SER A 72 -4.94 -0.96 -20.32
CA SER A 72 -4.37 -0.41 -21.55
C SER A 72 -3.20 0.55 -21.30
N ALA A 73 -2.27 0.64 -22.27
CA ALA A 73 -1.11 1.52 -22.14
C ALA A 73 -1.48 3.00 -21.90
N PRO A 74 -2.50 3.59 -22.56
CA PRO A 74 -2.91 4.97 -22.28
C PRO A 74 -3.36 5.23 -20.84
N VAL A 75 -3.96 4.23 -20.17
CA VAL A 75 -4.34 4.36 -18.75
C VAL A 75 -3.14 4.10 -17.85
N GLN A 76 -2.35 3.08 -18.13
CA GLN A 76 -1.23 2.68 -17.32
C GLN A 76 -0.03 3.66 -17.36
N SER A 77 0.06 4.50 -18.39
CA SER A 77 1.06 5.57 -18.47
C SER A 77 0.68 6.83 -17.68
N GLN A 78 -0.55 6.92 -17.15
CA GLN A 78 -0.95 8.05 -16.33
C GLN A 78 -0.26 8.01 -14.97
N THR A 79 0.12 9.18 -14.49
CA THR A 79 0.71 9.32 -13.16
C THR A 79 -0.33 9.04 -12.06
N LYS A 80 0.14 8.71 -10.85
CA LYS A 80 -0.70 8.57 -9.67
C LYS A 80 -1.62 9.80 -9.51
N ALA A 81 -1.07 11.00 -9.60
CA ALA A 81 -1.83 12.25 -9.45
C ALA A 81 -2.92 12.41 -10.52
N GLN A 82 -2.65 12.02 -11.76
CA GLN A 82 -3.65 12.07 -12.82
C GLN A 82 -4.81 11.10 -12.57
N LEU A 83 -4.51 9.87 -12.15
CA LEU A 83 -5.54 8.89 -11.79
C LEU A 83 -6.34 9.33 -10.56
N GLN A 84 -5.69 9.89 -9.53
CA GLN A 84 -6.36 10.48 -8.37
C GLN A 84 -7.36 11.57 -8.78
N GLN A 85 -6.94 12.48 -9.63
CA GLN A 85 -7.81 13.57 -10.18
C GLN A 85 -9.02 12.99 -10.91
N ILE A 86 -8.82 11.98 -11.77
CA ILE A 86 -9.89 11.36 -12.53
C ILE A 86 -10.88 10.65 -11.61
N ILE A 87 -10.41 9.90 -10.61
CA ILE A 87 -11.27 9.19 -9.67
C ILE A 87 -12.01 10.19 -8.77
N SER A 88 -11.29 11.19 -8.24
CA SER A 88 -11.88 12.17 -7.33
C SER A 88 -12.97 13.03 -8.02
N ASN A 89 -12.71 13.53 -9.21
CA ASN A 89 -13.56 14.53 -9.85
C ASN A 89 -14.44 13.97 -10.97
N GLY A 90 -14.22 12.70 -11.35
CA GLY A 90 -14.86 12.11 -12.51
C GLY A 90 -14.25 12.57 -13.84
N LYS A 91 -14.65 11.92 -14.92
CA LYS A 91 -14.25 12.29 -16.29
C LYS A 91 -15.29 11.79 -17.29
N GLY A 92 -15.90 12.70 -18.05
CA GLY A 92 -16.96 12.36 -18.99
C GLY A 92 -18.15 11.70 -18.28
N ASN A 93 -18.45 10.46 -18.64
CA ASN A 93 -19.55 9.69 -18.01
C ASN A 93 -19.13 9.00 -16.69
N MET A 94 -17.87 9.05 -16.29
CA MET A 94 -17.42 8.54 -15.01
C MET A 94 -17.77 9.50 -13.89
N PRO A 95 -18.51 9.05 -12.84
CA PRO A 95 -18.86 9.93 -11.72
C PRO A 95 -17.66 10.29 -10.86
N ALA A 96 -17.80 11.39 -10.10
CA ALA A 96 -16.86 11.81 -9.07
C ALA A 96 -17.02 10.93 -7.81
N PHE A 97 -15.90 10.62 -7.15
CA PHE A 97 -15.89 9.80 -5.94
C PHE A 97 -15.39 10.52 -4.69
N LYS A 98 -14.91 11.77 -4.79
CA LYS A 98 -14.38 12.54 -3.64
C LYS A 98 -15.35 12.73 -2.48
N ASP A 99 -16.65 12.69 -2.75
CA ASP A 99 -17.69 12.84 -1.73
C ASP A 99 -18.12 11.48 -1.12
N LYS A 100 -17.60 10.35 -1.67
CA LYS A 100 -17.93 8.99 -1.25
C LYS A 100 -16.73 8.24 -0.67
N LEU A 101 -15.53 8.60 -1.08
CA LEU A 101 -14.29 7.93 -0.72
C LEU A 101 -13.31 8.96 -0.16
N SER A 102 -12.59 8.56 0.89
CA SER A 102 -11.48 9.34 1.43
C SER A 102 -10.28 9.36 0.46
N GLU A 103 -9.37 10.31 0.63
CA GLU A 103 -8.13 10.38 -0.16
C GLU A 103 -7.32 9.08 -0.06
N ALA A 104 -7.23 8.47 1.14
CA ALA A 104 -6.51 7.21 1.33
C ALA A 104 -7.16 6.03 0.57
N GLU A 105 -8.48 6.00 0.48
CA GLU A 105 -9.21 5.00 -0.31
C GLU A 105 -9.01 5.23 -1.82
N ILE A 106 -9.00 6.48 -2.27
CA ILE A 106 -8.69 6.83 -3.66
C ILE A 106 -7.24 6.45 -3.99
N ASP A 107 -6.29 6.68 -3.08
CA ASP A 107 -4.91 6.24 -3.24
C ASP A 107 -4.78 4.73 -3.38
N SER A 108 -5.53 3.98 -2.57
CA SER A 108 -5.57 2.52 -2.64
C SER A 108 -6.18 2.03 -3.96
N LEU A 109 -7.21 2.71 -4.48
CA LEU A 109 -7.78 2.44 -5.80
C LEU A 109 -6.78 2.68 -6.93
N VAL A 110 -6.03 3.80 -6.88
CA VAL A 110 -5.00 4.10 -7.88
C VAL A 110 -3.91 3.03 -7.89
N ALA A 111 -3.44 2.61 -6.71
CA ALA A 111 -2.48 1.53 -6.59
C ALA A 111 -3.02 0.23 -7.21
N TYR A 112 -4.29 -0.10 -6.94
CA TYR A 112 -4.93 -1.28 -7.52
C TYR A 112 -5.06 -1.18 -9.04
N VAL A 113 -5.48 -0.02 -9.60
CA VAL A 113 -5.57 0.19 -11.06
C VAL A 113 -4.24 -0.08 -11.75
N HIS A 114 -3.12 0.34 -11.18
CA HIS A 114 -1.80 0.03 -11.73
C HIS A 114 -1.44 -1.47 -11.71
N THR A 115 -2.07 -2.27 -10.87
CA THR A 115 -1.86 -3.74 -10.89
C THR A 115 -2.56 -4.42 -12.07
N LEU A 116 -3.57 -3.76 -12.66
CA LEU A 116 -4.40 -4.36 -13.73
C LEU A 116 -3.63 -4.55 -15.04
N SER A 117 -2.56 -3.81 -15.29
CA SER A 117 -1.68 -4.00 -16.46
C SER A 117 -1.08 -5.41 -16.54
N LYS A 118 -0.84 -6.04 -15.39
CA LYS A 118 -0.23 -7.38 -15.30
C LYS A 118 -1.22 -8.52 -15.55
N ARG A 119 -2.53 -8.25 -15.47
CA ARG A 119 -3.58 -9.26 -15.59
C ARG A 119 -4.08 -9.46 -17.02
N ASN A 120 -3.78 -8.51 -17.90
CA ASN A 120 -4.24 -8.48 -19.28
C ASN A 120 -3.14 -8.95 -20.29
N LYS A 121 -2.09 -9.63 -19.80
CA LYS A 121 -1.03 -10.24 -20.64
C LYS A 121 -1.20 -11.74 -20.72
#